data_a610885d3ec7615252689e5b191ba92e
#
_entry.id   a610885d3ec7615252689e5b191ba92e
#
_cell.length_a   1.000
_cell.length_b   1.000
_cell.length_c   1.000
_cell.angle_alpha   90.00
_cell.angle_beta   90.00
_cell.angle_gamma   90.00
#
_symmetry.space_group_name_H-M   'P 1'
#
loop_
_entity.id
_entity.type
_entity.pdbx_description
1 polymer ?
#
loop_
_entity_poly.entity_id
_entity_poly.type
_entity_poly.pdbx_seq_one_letter_code
_entity_poly.pdbx_strand_id
1 'polypeptide(L)'
;MGIDYMTRWTEEVSTSKITAKDVAKFILNNMCCRFGTPIEIISDRGPGFKGDLVKELMIKLGVKHRHSTPYYPQCNGLVEKVNGKICKIISKHIRNKTQQWDKHLNAALWAYRTSFRTSLGFTPFHLLHGQEALLPIEVELSSLRVLLRS
;
A
#
# COMPACT_ATOMS: atom_id res chain seq x y z
N MET A 1 4.89 -4.88 -1.38
CA MET A 1 3.74 -4.15 -0.78
C MET A 1 4.16 -3.56 0.55
N GLY A 2 3.80 -2.31 0.82
CA GLY A 2 3.89 -1.62 2.11
C GLY A 2 2.52 -1.10 2.51
N ILE A 3 2.19 -1.13 3.80
CA ILE A 3 0.90 -0.69 4.32
C ILE A 3 1.16 0.21 5.53
N ASP A 4 0.59 1.40 5.51
CA ASP A 4 0.50 2.22 6.70
C ASP A 4 -0.52 1.64 7.68
N TYR A 5 -0.09 1.42 8.91
CA TYR A 5 -0.91 0.73 9.91
C TYR A 5 -2.15 1.51 10.33
N MET A 6 -2.08 2.84 10.39
CA MET A 6 -3.16 3.69 10.87
C MET A 6 -4.19 3.95 9.78
N THR A 7 -3.74 4.41 8.61
CA THR A 7 -4.62 4.80 7.51
C THR A 7 -5.03 3.64 6.61
N ARG A 8 -4.31 2.51 6.69
CA ARG A 8 -4.42 1.39 5.74
C ARG A 8 -4.04 1.78 4.31
N TRP A 9 -3.37 2.91 4.14
CA TRP A 9 -2.81 3.27 2.85
C TRP A 9 -1.81 2.23 2.40
N THR A 10 -1.91 1.85 1.14
CA THR A 10 -1.13 0.75 0.61
C THR A 10 -0.35 1.20 -0.62
N GLU A 11 0.95 0.94 -0.61
CA GLU A 11 1.85 1.07 -1.76
C GLU A 11 2.30 -0.30 -2.24
N GLU A 12 2.32 -0.49 -3.54
CA GLU A 12 2.76 -1.74 -4.14
C GLU A 12 3.48 -1.49 -5.46
N VAL A 13 4.46 -2.30 -5.76
CA VAL A 13 5.19 -2.31 -7.02
C VAL A 13 5.30 -3.74 -7.49
N SER A 14 5.01 -3.97 -8.77
CA SER A 14 5.23 -5.26 -9.41
C SER A 14 6.72 -5.47 -9.64
N THR A 15 7.21 -6.67 -9.34
CA THR A 15 8.60 -7.07 -9.62
C THR A 15 8.64 -8.55 -9.96
N SER A 16 9.52 -8.93 -10.87
CA SER A 16 9.75 -10.34 -11.22
C SER A 16 10.60 -11.06 -10.17
N LYS A 17 11.44 -10.34 -9.44
CA LYS A 17 12.30 -10.85 -8.38
C LYS A 17 12.37 -9.84 -7.25
N ILE A 18 12.31 -10.30 -5.99
CA ILE A 18 12.45 -9.44 -4.82
C ILE A 18 13.92 -9.50 -4.37
N THR A 19 14.67 -8.45 -4.66
CA THR A 19 16.06 -8.28 -4.20
C THR A 19 16.14 -7.23 -3.10
N ALA A 20 17.23 -7.21 -2.33
CA ALA A 20 17.48 -6.17 -1.32
C ALA A 20 17.51 -4.76 -1.95
N LYS A 21 17.99 -4.64 -3.20
CA LYS A 21 18.00 -3.39 -3.96
C LYS A 21 16.58 -2.91 -4.30
N ASP A 22 15.68 -3.82 -4.66
CA ASP A 22 14.29 -3.48 -4.97
C ASP A 22 13.54 -3.06 -3.71
N VAL A 23 13.78 -3.75 -2.59
CA VAL A 23 13.22 -3.38 -1.29
C VAL A 23 13.72 -2.00 -0.86
N ALA A 24 15.02 -1.73 -0.96
CA ALA A 24 15.59 -0.43 -0.62
C ALA A 24 15.00 0.70 -1.49
N LYS A 25 14.89 0.49 -2.81
CA LYS A 25 14.25 1.45 -3.73
C LYS A 25 12.78 1.67 -3.39
N PHE A 26 12.04 0.61 -3.08
CA PHE A 26 10.64 0.69 -2.71
C PHE A 26 10.46 1.55 -1.45
N ILE A 27 11.25 1.30 -0.41
CA ILE A 27 11.19 2.06 0.84
C ILE A 27 11.52 3.54 0.57
N LEU A 28 12.57 3.81 -0.17
CA LEU A 28 12.97 5.19 -0.46
C LEU A 28 11.95 5.92 -1.32
N ASN A 29 11.62 5.37 -2.50
CA ASN A 29 10.83 6.08 -3.51
C ASN A 29 9.32 6.06 -3.23
N ASN A 30 8.79 4.93 -2.75
CA ASN A 30 7.35 4.76 -2.57
C ASN A 30 6.87 5.08 -1.15
N MET A 31 7.77 5.14 -0.19
CA MET A 31 7.43 5.48 1.18
C MET A 31 8.06 6.82 1.58
N CYS A 32 9.38 6.89 1.74
CA CYS A 32 10.03 8.06 2.30
C CYS A 32 9.88 9.32 1.45
N CYS A 33 10.09 9.24 0.13
CA CYS A 33 9.97 10.39 -0.77
C CYS A 33 8.53 10.90 -0.94
N ARG A 34 7.53 10.07 -0.62
CA ARG A 34 6.12 10.43 -0.80
C ARG A 34 5.44 10.86 0.49
N PHE A 35 5.79 10.26 1.59
CA PHE A 35 5.07 10.39 2.87
C PHE A 35 5.96 10.81 4.04
N GLY A 36 7.27 10.96 3.79
CA GLY A 36 8.24 11.15 4.85
C GLY A 36 8.77 9.85 5.44
N THR A 37 9.81 9.96 6.24
CA THR A 37 10.46 8.80 6.84
C THR A 37 9.62 8.24 7.98
N PRO A 38 9.22 6.96 7.94
CA PRO A 38 8.44 6.35 9.01
C PRO A 38 9.31 6.14 10.26
N ILE A 39 8.70 6.18 11.44
CA ILE A 39 9.40 5.91 12.71
C ILE A 39 9.83 4.44 12.78
N GLU A 40 8.98 3.54 12.30
CA GLU A 40 9.21 2.10 12.38
C GLU A 40 8.69 1.40 11.12
N ILE A 41 9.45 0.40 10.66
CA ILE A 41 9.02 -0.54 9.62
C ILE A 41 9.06 -1.95 10.19
N ILE A 42 7.94 -2.67 10.04
CA ILE A 42 7.84 -4.09 10.39
C ILE A 42 7.81 -4.89 9.11
N SER A 43 8.70 -5.86 8.96
CA SER A 43 8.74 -6.74 7.80
C SER A 43 8.76 -8.21 8.20
N ASP A 44 8.49 -9.08 7.25
CA ASP A 44 8.80 -10.48 7.37
C ASP A 44 10.32 -10.72 7.34
N ARG A 45 10.73 -11.97 7.47
CA ARG A 45 12.13 -12.40 7.35
C ARG A 45 12.49 -12.78 5.91
N GLY A 46 11.78 -12.23 4.94
CA GLY A 46 12.02 -12.49 3.52
C GLY A 46 13.44 -12.15 3.08
N PRO A 47 13.95 -12.81 2.02
CA PRO A 47 15.33 -12.63 1.56
C PRO A 47 15.66 -11.17 1.17
N GLY A 48 14.67 -10.42 0.69
CA GLY A 48 14.84 -9.01 0.35
C GLY A 48 15.14 -8.09 1.55
N PHE A 49 14.78 -8.50 2.77
CA PHE A 49 15.03 -7.74 4.00
C PHE A 49 16.27 -8.18 4.78
N LYS A 50 16.90 -9.30 4.38
CA LYS A 50 18.09 -9.85 5.06
C LYS A 50 19.41 -9.22 4.62
N GLY A 51 19.42 -8.38 3.59
CA GLY A 51 20.63 -7.79 3.05
C GLY A 51 21.15 -6.61 3.87
N ASP A 52 22.46 -6.46 3.97
CA ASP A 52 23.11 -5.33 4.66
C ASP A 52 22.66 -3.98 4.07
N LEU A 53 22.40 -3.93 2.76
CA LEU A 53 21.91 -2.72 2.08
C LEU A 53 20.63 -2.15 2.72
N VAL A 54 19.65 -2.99 3.01
CA VAL A 54 18.39 -2.54 3.64
C VAL A 54 18.63 -2.13 5.08
N LYS A 55 19.47 -2.86 5.79
CA LYS A 55 19.85 -2.56 7.17
C LYS A 55 20.56 -1.20 7.27
N GLU A 56 21.54 -0.96 6.40
CA GLU A 56 22.26 0.33 6.32
C GLU A 56 21.33 1.48 5.95
N LEU A 57 20.41 1.27 5.01
CA LEU A 57 19.41 2.26 4.65
C LEU A 57 18.56 2.64 5.86
N MET A 58 18.05 1.66 6.62
CA MET A 58 17.23 1.91 7.82
C MET A 58 18.01 2.70 8.87
N ILE A 59 19.29 2.37 9.09
CA ILE A 59 20.16 3.10 10.02
C ILE A 59 20.34 4.54 9.56
N LYS A 60 20.66 4.77 8.27
CA LYS A 60 20.85 6.12 7.71
C LYS A 60 19.58 6.98 7.78
N LEU A 61 18.42 6.37 7.65
CA LEU A 61 17.13 7.04 7.74
C LEU A 61 16.63 7.20 9.19
N GLY A 62 17.31 6.61 10.18
CA GLY A 62 16.85 6.61 11.57
C GLY A 62 15.59 5.77 11.81
N VAL A 63 15.28 4.82 10.93
CA VAL A 63 14.09 3.98 10.98
C VAL A 63 14.32 2.77 11.86
N LYS A 64 13.44 2.53 12.82
CA LYS A 64 13.43 1.28 13.59
C LYS A 64 12.93 0.14 12.70
N HIS A 65 13.78 -0.84 12.44
CA HIS A 65 13.39 -2.03 11.68
C HIS A 65 13.13 -3.20 12.62
N ARG A 66 11.92 -3.73 12.59
CA ARG A 66 11.54 -4.94 13.32
C ARG A 66 11.12 -6.04 12.36
N HIS A 67 11.48 -7.26 12.71
CA HIS A 67 10.97 -8.44 12.03
C HIS A 67 9.75 -8.98 12.74
N SER A 68 8.72 -9.34 11.97
CA SER A 68 7.58 -10.07 12.53
C SER A 68 8.07 -11.39 13.11
N THR A 69 7.60 -11.71 14.30
CA THR A 69 7.87 -13.01 14.93
C THR A 69 6.69 -13.95 14.68
N PRO A 70 6.90 -15.28 14.67
CA PRO A 70 5.82 -16.26 14.59
C PRO A 70 4.76 -16.08 15.70
N TYR A 71 5.15 -15.46 16.81
CA TYR A 71 4.28 -15.21 17.97
C TYR A 71 3.45 -13.92 17.85
N TYR A 72 3.68 -13.08 16.83
CA TYR A 72 2.90 -11.86 16.58
C TYR A 72 2.43 -11.81 15.12
N PRO A 73 1.49 -12.68 14.74
CA PRO A 73 1.04 -12.81 13.34
C PRO A 73 0.18 -11.63 12.86
N GLN A 74 -0.23 -10.72 13.74
CA GLN A 74 -1.18 -9.65 13.42
C GLN A 74 -0.67 -8.69 12.34
N CYS A 75 0.63 -8.38 12.31
CA CYS A 75 1.19 -7.49 11.29
C CYS A 75 1.22 -8.14 9.90
N ASN A 76 1.63 -9.40 9.81
CA ASN A 76 1.60 -10.16 8.55
C ASN A 76 0.16 -10.41 8.09
N GLY A 77 -0.74 -10.74 9.01
CA GLY A 77 -2.15 -10.95 8.71
C GLY A 77 -2.83 -9.72 8.08
N LEU A 78 -2.40 -8.50 8.43
CA LEU A 78 -2.89 -7.29 7.77
C LEU A 78 -2.44 -7.22 6.33
N VAL A 79 -1.15 -7.43 6.07
CA VAL A 79 -0.57 -7.40 4.71
C VAL A 79 -1.22 -8.47 3.83
N GLU A 80 -1.33 -9.69 4.32
CA GLU A 80 -1.98 -10.79 3.61
C GLU A 80 -3.45 -10.50 3.30
N LYS A 81 -4.19 -9.96 4.27
CA LYS A 81 -5.61 -9.60 4.10
C LYS A 81 -5.79 -8.49 3.04
N VAL A 82 -4.92 -7.50 3.04
CA VAL A 82 -4.97 -6.42 2.06
C VAL A 82 -4.55 -6.91 0.69
N ASN A 83 -3.47 -7.68 0.60
CA ASN A 83 -3.02 -8.31 -0.64
C ASN A 83 -4.13 -9.18 -1.25
N GLY A 84 -4.79 -10.01 -0.45
CA GLY A 84 -5.93 -10.82 -0.90
C GLY A 84 -7.09 -9.98 -1.45
N LYS A 85 -7.35 -8.78 -0.90
CA LYS A 85 -8.36 -7.86 -1.43
C LYS A 85 -7.93 -7.26 -2.78
N ILE A 86 -6.69 -6.82 -2.90
CA ILE A 86 -6.14 -6.27 -4.15
C ILE A 86 -6.15 -7.33 -5.24
N CYS A 87 -5.70 -8.55 -4.94
CA CYS A 87 -5.76 -9.67 -5.88
C CYS A 87 -7.20 -9.97 -6.35
N LYS A 88 -8.19 -9.90 -5.45
CA LYS A 88 -9.60 -10.05 -5.81
C LYS A 88 -10.12 -8.93 -6.72
N ILE A 89 -9.68 -7.69 -6.52
CA ILE A 89 -10.03 -6.57 -7.39
C ILE A 89 -9.43 -6.80 -8.77
N ILE A 90 -8.14 -7.15 -8.83
CA ILE A 90 -7.43 -7.43 -10.09
C ILE A 90 -8.13 -8.59 -10.83
N SER A 91 -8.39 -9.71 -10.18
CA SER A 91 -9.00 -10.89 -10.81
C SER A 91 -10.40 -10.63 -11.38
N LYS A 92 -11.18 -9.74 -10.78
CA LYS A 92 -12.47 -9.30 -11.32
C LYS A 92 -12.34 -8.50 -12.62
N HIS A 93 -11.26 -7.75 -12.78
CA HIS A 93 -10.99 -6.95 -13.98
C HIS A 93 -10.39 -7.76 -15.12
N ILE A 94 -9.61 -8.80 -14.80
CA ILE A 94 -8.84 -9.56 -15.79
C ILE A 94 -9.61 -10.80 -16.29
N ARG A 95 -10.90 -10.73 -16.52
CA ARG A 95 -11.80 -11.86 -16.86
C ARG A 95 -11.20 -13.07 -17.62
N ASN A 96 -10.02 -12.99 -18.29
CA ASN A 96 -9.33 -14.10 -18.95
C ASN A 96 -7.85 -13.84 -19.33
N LYS A 97 -7.18 -12.81 -18.82
CA LYS A 97 -5.80 -12.48 -19.23
C LYS A 97 -4.86 -12.36 -18.03
N THR A 98 -4.51 -13.48 -17.44
CA THR A 98 -3.59 -13.57 -16.28
C THR A 98 -2.19 -12.97 -16.52
N GLN A 99 -1.79 -12.78 -17.77
CA GLN A 99 -0.45 -12.29 -18.13
C GLN A 99 -0.23 -10.76 -18.04
N GLN A 100 -1.25 -9.97 -17.70
CA GLN A 100 -1.17 -8.50 -17.68
C GLN A 100 -1.69 -7.89 -16.38
N TRP A 101 -1.61 -8.61 -15.28
CA TRP A 101 -2.11 -8.15 -13.98
C TRP A 101 -1.41 -6.87 -13.49
N ASP A 102 -0.14 -6.70 -13.82
CA ASP A 102 0.69 -5.54 -13.49
C ASP A 102 0.11 -4.23 -14.03
N LYS A 103 -0.48 -4.25 -15.23
CA LYS A 103 -1.16 -3.09 -15.84
C LYS A 103 -2.39 -2.64 -15.06
N HIS A 104 -3.02 -3.55 -14.32
CA HIS A 104 -4.23 -3.27 -13.53
C HIS A 104 -3.93 -2.97 -12.06
N LEU A 105 -2.66 -3.07 -11.64
CA LEU A 105 -2.26 -2.87 -10.25
C LEU A 105 -2.62 -1.46 -9.75
N ASN A 106 -2.29 -0.42 -10.50
CA ASN A 106 -2.58 0.96 -10.10
C ASN A 106 -4.09 1.23 -9.97
N ALA A 107 -4.90 0.69 -10.88
CA ALA A 107 -6.35 0.80 -10.80
C ALA A 107 -6.92 0.05 -9.58
N ALA A 108 -6.38 -1.12 -9.27
CA ALA A 108 -6.77 -1.90 -8.10
C ALA A 108 -6.37 -1.21 -6.78
N LEU A 109 -5.18 -0.60 -6.74
CA LEU A 109 -4.73 0.20 -5.61
C LEU A 109 -5.62 1.43 -5.41
N TRP A 110 -5.97 2.13 -6.50
CA TRP A 110 -6.91 3.24 -6.46
C TRP A 110 -8.27 2.81 -5.89
N ALA A 111 -8.85 1.75 -6.45
CA ALA A 111 -10.13 1.21 -5.96
C ALA A 111 -10.04 0.78 -4.48
N TYR A 112 -8.90 0.21 -4.05
CA TYR A 112 -8.69 -0.15 -2.65
C TYR A 112 -8.62 1.10 -1.76
N ARG A 113 -7.85 2.12 -2.15
CA ARG A 113 -7.61 3.35 -1.37
C ARG A 113 -8.87 4.21 -1.22
N THR A 114 -9.76 4.18 -2.21
CA THR A 114 -11.02 4.96 -2.23
C THR A 114 -12.23 4.17 -1.73
N SER A 115 -12.09 2.90 -1.37
CA SER A 115 -13.17 2.09 -0.81
C SER A 115 -13.32 2.34 0.69
N PHE A 116 -14.56 2.56 1.14
CA PHE A 116 -14.89 2.71 2.55
C PHE A 116 -14.52 1.47 3.37
N ARG A 117 -14.00 1.68 4.56
CA ARG A 117 -13.60 0.64 5.52
C ARG A 117 -14.43 0.73 6.78
N THR A 118 -15.38 -0.16 6.93
CA THR A 118 -16.28 -0.20 8.09
C THR A 118 -15.53 -0.20 9.43
N SER A 119 -14.36 -0.88 9.46
CA SER A 119 -13.53 -0.95 10.67
C SER A 119 -12.80 0.34 11.03
N LEU A 120 -12.71 1.29 10.10
CA LEU A 120 -12.04 2.58 10.29
C LEU A 120 -13.02 3.76 10.26
N GLY A 121 -14.23 3.55 9.74
CA GLY A 121 -15.21 4.62 9.52
C GLY A 121 -14.91 5.53 8.34
N PHE A 122 -13.82 5.31 7.60
CA PHE A 122 -13.35 6.16 6.52
C PHE A 122 -12.71 5.35 5.40
N THR A 123 -12.41 6.00 4.28
CA THR A 123 -11.54 5.45 3.24
C THR A 123 -10.07 5.63 3.62
N PRO A 124 -9.14 4.77 3.17
CA PRO A 124 -7.71 5.03 3.31
C PRO A 124 -7.27 6.37 2.71
N PHE A 125 -7.93 6.80 1.63
CA PHE A 125 -7.67 8.09 1.00
C PHE A 125 -8.03 9.24 1.92
N HIS A 126 -9.21 9.19 2.54
CA HIS A 126 -9.64 10.21 3.49
C HIS A 126 -8.69 10.31 4.70
N LEU A 127 -8.31 9.17 5.27
CA LEU A 127 -7.42 9.14 6.42
C LEU A 127 -6.03 9.71 6.13
N LEU A 128 -5.55 9.60 4.87
CA LEU A 128 -4.25 10.13 4.49
C LEU A 128 -4.30 11.61 4.10
N HIS A 129 -5.34 12.02 3.35
CA HIS A 129 -5.41 13.36 2.75
C HIS A 129 -6.37 14.32 3.46
N GLY A 130 -7.12 13.86 4.46
CA GLY A 130 -8.11 14.65 5.18
C GLY A 130 -9.40 14.94 4.39
N GLN A 131 -9.53 14.40 3.19
CA GLN A 131 -10.68 14.59 2.30
C GLN A 131 -10.94 13.34 1.46
N GLU A 132 -12.19 13.18 1.00
CA GLU A 132 -12.54 12.08 0.09
C GLU A 132 -11.99 12.33 -1.32
N ALA A 133 -11.62 11.24 -2.00
CA ALA A 133 -11.20 11.30 -3.38
C ALA A 133 -12.39 11.68 -4.29
N LEU A 134 -12.13 12.52 -5.28
CA LEU A 134 -13.04 12.68 -6.41
C LEU A 134 -12.89 11.49 -7.35
N LEU A 135 -13.97 10.78 -7.60
CA LEU A 135 -13.99 9.67 -8.55
C LEU A 135 -14.19 10.23 -9.96
N PRO A 136 -13.64 9.59 -11.02
CA PRO A 136 -13.80 10.06 -12.40
C PRO A 136 -15.26 10.30 -12.80
N ILE A 137 -16.16 9.43 -12.36
CA ILE A 137 -17.60 9.59 -12.61
C ILE A 137 -18.19 10.86 -11.97
N GLU A 138 -17.64 11.33 -10.86
CA GLU A 138 -18.13 12.53 -10.16
C GLU A 138 -17.64 13.83 -10.81
N VAL A 139 -16.64 13.77 -11.67
CA VAL A 139 -16.22 14.91 -12.49
C VAL A 139 -17.20 15.12 -13.64
N GLU A 140 -17.74 14.04 -14.20
CA GLU A 140 -18.74 14.10 -15.29
C GLU A 140 -20.16 14.35 -14.77
N LEU A 141 -20.50 13.72 -13.64
CA LEU A 141 -21.80 13.85 -13.00
C LEU A 141 -21.60 14.49 -11.62
N SER A 142 -21.88 15.79 -11.51
CA SER A 142 -21.78 16.52 -10.24
C SER A 142 -22.70 15.89 -9.20
N SER A 143 -22.10 15.14 -8.26
CA SER A 143 -22.85 14.59 -7.12
C SER A 143 -23.10 15.68 -6.06
N LEU A 144 -24.11 15.50 -5.21
CA LEU A 144 -24.37 16.38 -4.07
C LEU A 144 -23.11 16.57 -3.20
N ARG A 145 -22.29 15.54 -3.08
CA ARG A 145 -21.02 15.59 -2.34
C ARG A 145 -20.02 16.57 -2.96
N VAL A 146 -19.98 16.68 -4.29
CA VAL A 146 -19.10 17.62 -5.02
C VAL A 146 -19.63 19.03 -4.89
N LEU A 147 -20.96 19.21 -5.03
CA LEU A 147 -21.62 20.50 -4.90
C LEU A 147 -21.50 21.12 -3.49
N LEU A 148 -21.44 20.29 -2.46
CA LEU A 148 -21.28 20.75 -1.07
C LEU A 148 -19.83 21.08 -0.69
N ARG A 149 -18.85 20.85 -1.57
CA ARG A 149 -17.43 21.21 -1.37
C ARG A 149 -17.06 22.59 -1.91
N SER A 150 -17.91 23.17 -2.77
CA SER A 150 -17.77 24.53 -3.29
C SER A 150 -18.37 25.55 -2.33
#